data_46ee87f1fee5cf193cb6ac1acd6f281d
#
_entry.id   46ee87f1fee5cf193cb6ac1acd6f281d
#
_cell.length_a   1.000
_cell.length_b   1.000
_cell.length_c   1.000
_cell.angle_alpha   90.00
_cell.angle_beta   90.00
_cell.angle_gamma   90.00
#
_symmetry.space_group_name_H-M   'P 1'
#
loop_
_entity.id
_entity.type
_entity.pdbx_description
1 polymer ?
#
loop_
_entity_poly.entity_id
_entity_poly.type
_entity_poly.pdbx_seq_one_letter_code
_entity_poly.pdbx_strand_id
1 'polypeptide(L)'
;MSQVSADKQKVVVSQIPAVGTRELRHRVLWPHKHSPDVCVIDIDDAPGAVHLGAFVESDVPWGIQVSGFEGRLVGACSLFDQHCDRVAVPWAEGRDVRLRVMGTLPEARGWGAGAAIIRQAAEEVRAQGRVVLWCDDREVAFGFYERMGFVFLNDTYDIPNIGPHRTMALDLSSPPHLNL
;
A
#
# COMPACT_ATOMS: atom_id res chain seq x y z
N MET A 1 21.49 26.12 -20.67
CA MET A 1 21.15 24.80 -20.07
C MET A 1 19.93 25.00 -19.22
N SER A 2 18.74 24.70 -19.75
CA SER A 2 17.48 24.89 -19.05
C SER A 2 17.31 23.77 -18.03
N GLN A 3 17.26 24.13 -16.75
CA GLN A 3 16.78 23.22 -15.70
C GLN A 3 15.31 22.94 -15.98
N VAL A 4 15.01 21.74 -16.46
CA VAL A 4 13.64 21.23 -16.46
C VAL A 4 13.27 21.06 -15.00
N SER A 5 12.44 21.96 -14.50
CA SER A 5 11.73 21.78 -13.23
C SER A 5 11.02 20.43 -13.32
N ALA A 6 11.38 19.51 -12.42
CA ALA A 6 10.63 18.26 -12.31
C ALA A 6 9.23 18.60 -11.82
N ASP A 7 8.31 18.81 -12.76
CA ASP A 7 6.90 18.97 -12.46
C ASP A 7 6.49 17.77 -11.62
N LYS A 8 6.08 18.05 -10.40
CA LYS A 8 5.66 17.05 -9.43
C LYS A 8 4.44 16.34 -10.03
N GLN A 9 4.63 15.11 -10.50
CA GLN A 9 3.55 14.33 -11.13
C GLN A 9 2.35 14.28 -10.20
N LYS A 10 1.18 14.67 -10.72
CA LYS A 10 -0.06 14.55 -9.99
C LYS A 10 -0.43 13.09 -9.85
N VAL A 11 -0.45 12.60 -8.62
CA VAL A 11 -0.86 11.24 -8.29
C VAL A 11 -2.29 11.26 -7.76
N VAL A 12 -3.17 10.47 -8.36
CA VAL A 12 -4.56 10.26 -7.91
C VAL A 12 -4.70 8.82 -7.46
N VAL A 13 -5.31 8.62 -6.30
CA VAL A 13 -5.58 7.28 -5.76
C VAL A 13 -7.06 6.98 -5.90
N SER A 14 -7.38 5.81 -6.42
CA SER A 14 -8.75 5.32 -6.60
C SER A 14 -8.89 3.89 -6.11
N GLN A 15 -10.08 3.53 -5.67
CA GLN A 15 -10.42 2.15 -5.41
C GLN A 15 -10.54 1.41 -6.74
N ILE A 16 -9.92 0.24 -6.84
CA ILE A 16 -9.90 -0.60 -8.04
C ILE A 16 -10.35 -2.02 -7.71
N PRO A 17 -10.80 -2.81 -8.68
CA PRO A 17 -11.07 -4.23 -8.45
C PRO A 17 -9.78 -5.00 -8.20
N ALA A 18 -9.85 -6.12 -7.48
CA ALA A 18 -8.70 -6.98 -7.17
C ALA A 18 -7.87 -7.34 -8.42
N VAL A 19 -8.55 -7.64 -9.53
CA VAL A 19 -7.90 -7.96 -10.81
C VAL A 19 -7.01 -6.82 -11.31
N GLY A 20 -7.35 -5.57 -11.03
CA GLY A 20 -6.56 -4.38 -11.41
C GLY A 20 -5.20 -4.29 -10.71
N THR A 21 -5.00 -5.01 -9.60
CA THR A 21 -3.72 -5.02 -8.86
C THR A 21 -2.72 -6.04 -9.39
N ARG A 22 -3.16 -7.06 -10.14
CA ARG A 22 -2.38 -8.26 -10.46
C ARG A 22 -1.11 -7.98 -11.25
N GLU A 23 -1.19 -7.13 -12.26
CA GLU A 23 -0.03 -6.76 -13.08
C GLU A 23 1.03 -6.05 -12.24
N LEU A 24 0.63 -5.12 -11.36
CA LEU A 24 1.55 -4.45 -10.46
C LEU A 24 2.17 -5.42 -9.46
N ARG A 25 1.38 -6.29 -8.86
CA ARG A 25 1.88 -7.34 -7.95
C ARG A 25 2.91 -8.23 -8.66
N HIS A 26 2.65 -8.60 -9.91
CA HIS A 26 3.57 -9.40 -10.71
C HIS A 26 4.90 -8.65 -10.91
N ARG A 27 4.86 -7.43 -11.42
CA ARG A 27 6.08 -6.67 -11.72
C ARG A 27 6.91 -6.31 -10.49
N VAL A 28 6.27 -6.04 -9.35
CA VAL A 28 6.94 -5.46 -8.18
C VAL A 28 7.19 -6.48 -7.07
N LEU A 29 6.22 -7.35 -6.81
CA LEU A 29 6.26 -8.24 -5.65
C LEU A 29 6.62 -9.68 -6.02
N TRP A 30 6.13 -10.15 -7.16
CA TRP A 30 6.26 -11.56 -7.56
C TRP A 30 6.71 -11.74 -9.01
N PRO A 31 7.84 -11.13 -9.42
CA PRO A 31 8.31 -11.22 -10.81
C PRO A 31 8.72 -12.66 -11.22
N HIS A 32 8.89 -13.54 -10.24
CA HIS A 32 9.19 -14.95 -10.44
C HIS A 32 7.97 -15.80 -10.82
N LYS A 33 6.75 -15.28 -10.65
CA LYS A 33 5.54 -15.98 -11.07
C LYS A 33 5.40 -15.92 -12.59
N HIS A 34 4.78 -16.94 -13.17
CA HIS A 34 4.71 -17.10 -14.63
C HIS A 34 3.72 -16.14 -15.32
N SER A 35 2.80 -15.53 -14.58
CA SER A 35 1.77 -14.64 -15.12
C SER A 35 1.19 -13.73 -14.03
N PRO A 36 0.72 -12.53 -14.39
CA PRO A 36 -0.07 -11.69 -13.49
C PRO A 36 -1.33 -12.36 -12.96
N ASP A 37 -1.95 -13.25 -13.73
CA ASP A 37 -3.20 -13.92 -13.35
C ASP A 37 -3.08 -14.77 -12.07
N VAL A 38 -1.88 -15.25 -11.77
CA VAL A 38 -1.60 -16.01 -10.54
C VAL A 38 -1.06 -15.14 -9.40
N CYS A 39 -1.03 -13.81 -9.59
CA CYS A 39 -0.65 -12.84 -8.57
C CYS A 39 -1.84 -12.44 -7.69
N VAL A 40 -2.49 -13.44 -7.13
CA VAL A 40 -3.66 -13.33 -6.25
C VAL A 40 -3.30 -13.79 -4.84
N ILE A 41 -4.08 -13.35 -3.86
CA ILE A 41 -4.13 -13.92 -2.53
C ILE A 41 -5.56 -14.38 -2.25
N ASP A 42 -5.70 -15.40 -1.43
CA ASP A 42 -6.96 -16.11 -1.13
C ASP A 42 -8.07 -15.25 -0.54
N ILE A 43 -7.69 -14.09 0.02
CA ILE A 43 -8.62 -13.12 0.63
C ILE A 43 -8.89 -11.89 -0.25
N ASP A 44 -8.46 -11.88 -1.51
CA ASP A 44 -8.67 -10.71 -2.39
C ASP A 44 -10.16 -10.33 -2.53
N ASP A 45 -11.03 -11.32 -2.54
CA ASP A 45 -12.48 -11.14 -2.66
C ASP A 45 -13.22 -11.30 -1.33
N ALA A 46 -12.49 -11.25 -0.19
CA ALA A 46 -13.11 -11.34 1.14
C ALA A 46 -14.02 -10.14 1.43
N PRO A 47 -15.09 -10.31 2.20
CA PRO A 47 -15.93 -9.19 2.62
C PRO A 47 -15.11 -8.09 3.28
N GLY A 48 -15.29 -6.84 2.83
CA GLY A 48 -14.55 -5.68 3.34
C GLY A 48 -13.15 -5.50 2.75
N ALA A 49 -12.70 -6.35 1.82
CA ALA A 49 -11.46 -6.12 1.11
C ALA A 49 -11.55 -4.84 0.24
N VAL A 50 -10.53 -3.99 0.33
CA VAL A 50 -10.41 -2.77 -0.45
C VAL A 50 -9.06 -2.77 -1.16
N HIS A 51 -9.08 -2.53 -2.47
CA HIS A 51 -7.85 -2.40 -3.26
C HIS A 51 -7.73 -0.97 -3.76
N LEU A 52 -6.55 -0.37 -3.56
CA LEU A 52 -6.26 1.01 -3.96
C LEU A 52 -5.19 1.02 -5.04
N GLY A 53 -5.42 1.82 -6.08
CA GLY A 53 -4.47 2.07 -7.15
C GLY A 53 -4.09 3.54 -7.22
N ALA A 54 -2.78 3.80 -7.31
CA ALA A 54 -2.24 5.14 -7.56
C ALA A 54 -2.00 5.32 -9.06
N PHE A 55 -2.62 6.33 -9.62
CA PHE A 55 -2.57 6.67 -11.05
C PHE A 55 -1.87 8.00 -11.28
N VAL A 56 -1.21 8.10 -12.43
CA VAL A 56 -0.67 9.36 -12.97
C VAL A 56 -1.33 9.66 -14.30
N GLU A 57 -1.63 10.94 -14.57
CA GLU A 57 -2.29 11.39 -15.81
C GLU A 57 -1.35 11.39 -17.01
N SER A 58 -0.05 11.35 -16.79
CA SER A 58 0.96 11.45 -17.84
C SER A 58 0.96 10.23 -18.75
N ASP A 59 1.30 10.45 -20.01
CA ASP A 59 1.58 9.37 -20.96
C ASP A 59 2.93 8.72 -20.62
N VAL A 60 2.89 7.81 -19.65
CA VAL A 60 4.05 7.01 -19.22
C VAL A 60 3.88 5.59 -19.76
N PRO A 61 4.59 5.23 -20.84
CA PRO A 61 4.36 3.96 -21.54
C PRO A 61 4.67 2.73 -20.68
N TRP A 62 5.50 2.87 -19.65
CA TRP A 62 5.82 1.81 -18.70
C TRP A 62 4.75 1.63 -17.61
N GLY A 63 3.86 2.59 -17.43
CA GLY A 63 2.75 2.49 -16.47
C GLY A 63 1.70 1.48 -16.94
N ILE A 64 0.95 0.94 -16.00
CA ILE A 64 -0.02 -0.13 -16.25
C ILE A 64 -1.38 0.46 -16.63
N GLN A 65 -1.98 -0.05 -17.70
CA GLN A 65 -3.36 0.27 -18.05
C GLN A 65 -4.32 -0.59 -17.25
N VAL A 66 -5.26 0.03 -16.55
CA VAL A 66 -6.36 -0.66 -15.86
C VAL A 66 -7.68 -0.31 -16.56
N SER A 67 -8.43 -1.33 -16.95
CA SER A 67 -9.70 -1.14 -17.65
C SER A 67 -10.70 -0.33 -16.80
N GLY A 68 -11.29 0.71 -17.40
CA GLY A 68 -12.25 1.58 -16.73
C GLY A 68 -11.62 2.72 -15.90
N PHE A 69 -10.29 2.86 -15.92
CA PHE A 69 -9.58 3.94 -15.22
C PHE A 69 -8.77 4.80 -16.19
N GLU A 70 -8.78 6.10 -15.94
CA GLU A 70 -7.94 7.06 -16.67
C GLU A 70 -6.53 7.08 -16.07
N GLY A 71 -5.55 7.42 -16.92
CA GLY A 71 -4.15 7.47 -16.53
C GLY A 71 -3.47 6.09 -16.46
N ARG A 72 -2.32 6.06 -15.83
CA ARG A 72 -1.49 4.85 -15.70
C ARG A 72 -1.29 4.49 -14.24
N LEU A 73 -1.62 3.25 -13.89
CA LEU A 73 -1.36 2.71 -12.55
C LEU A 73 0.16 2.58 -12.34
N VAL A 74 0.63 3.15 -11.25
CA VAL A 74 2.05 3.15 -10.86
C VAL A 74 2.31 2.59 -9.47
N GLY A 75 1.26 2.39 -8.69
CA GLY A 75 1.33 1.79 -7.36
C GLY A 75 -0.01 1.20 -6.95
N ALA A 76 0.00 0.26 -6.02
CA ALA A 76 -1.22 -0.31 -5.46
C ALA A 76 -0.97 -0.88 -4.05
N CYS A 77 -2.05 -1.05 -3.31
CA CYS A 77 -2.09 -1.84 -2.08
C CYS A 77 -3.46 -2.50 -1.90
N SER A 78 -3.55 -3.34 -0.88
CA SER A 78 -4.83 -3.95 -0.48
C SER A 78 -5.00 -3.88 1.03
N LEU A 79 -6.24 -3.62 1.45
CA LEU A 79 -6.67 -3.53 2.84
C LEU A 79 -7.62 -4.69 3.13
N PHE A 80 -7.43 -5.33 4.28
CA PHE A 80 -8.24 -6.47 4.70
C PHE A 80 -8.68 -6.32 6.15
N ASP A 81 -9.89 -6.74 6.43
CA ASP A 81 -10.42 -6.85 7.80
C ASP A 81 -9.75 -8.04 8.51
N GLN A 82 -8.51 -7.85 8.89
CA GLN A 82 -7.68 -8.84 9.58
C GLN A 82 -7.12 -8.21 10.85
N HIS A 83 -7.44 -8.83 11.98
CA HIS A 83 -6.86 -8.48 13.27
C HIS A 83 -5.38 -8.88 13.35
N CYS A 84 -4.58 -8.05 14.01
CA CYS A 84 -3.18 -8.35 14.29
C CYS A 84 -3.09 -9.39 15.40
N ASP A 85 -2.71 -10.61 15.05
CA ASP A 85 -2.55 -11.74 15.98
C ASP A 85 -1.11 -11.95 16.48
N ARG A 86 -0.14 -11.20 15.91
CA ARG A 86 1.28 -11.35 16.26
C ARG A 86 1.68 -10.65 17.54
N VAL A 87 1.03 -9.51 17.81
CA VAL A 87 1.27 -8.69 18.99
C VAL A 87 -0.02 -8.06 19.45
N ALA A 88 -0.12 -7.77 20.74
CA ALA A 88 -1.26 -7.00 21.26
C ALA A 88 -1.22 -5.58 20.71
N VAL A 89 -2.34 -5.12 20.17
CA VAL A 89 -2.56 -3.72 19.76
C VAL A 89 -3.67 -3.15 20.66
N PRO A 90 -3.31 -2.78 21.91
CA PRO A 90 -4.31 -2.49 22.95
C PRO A 90 -5.29 -1.38 22.59
N TRP A 91 -4.84 -0.39 21.80
CA TRP A 91 -5.69 0.72 21.38
C TRP A 91 -6.60 0.37 20.19
N ALA A 92 -6.39 -0.76 19.54
CA ALA A 92 -7.18 -1.15 18.38
C ALA A 92 -8.55 -1.74 18.78
N GLU A 93 -8.60 -2.54 19.84
CA GLU A 93 -9.82 -3.19 20.35
C GLU A 93 -10.63 -3.90 19.24
N GLY A 94 -9.95 -4.60 18.32
CA GLY A 94 -10.56 -5.23 17.15
C GLY A 94 -10.95 -4.27 16.04
N ARG A 95 -10.49 -3.01 16.09
CA ARG A 95 -10.71 -1.97 15.06
C ARG A 95 -9.49 -1.72 14.18
N ASP A 96 -8.69 -2.74 13.99
CA ASP A 96 -7.51 -2.71 13.15
C ASP A 96 -7.78 -3.33 11.76
N VAL A 97 -7.08 -2.81 10.77
CA VAL A 97 -7.13 -3.25 9.37
C VAL A 97 -5.71 -3.55 8.92
N ARG A 98 -5.55 -4.64 8.17
CA ARG A 98 -4.26 -5.04 7.63
C ARG A 98 -4.02 -4.48 6.23
N LEU A 99 -2.90 -3.78 6.06
CA LEU A 99 -2.34 -3.42 4.76
C LEU A 99 -1.49 -4.57 4.24
N ARG A 100 -1.69 -4.99 3.00
CA ARG A 100 -0.90 -6.02 2.33
C ARG A 100 -0.60 -5.66 0.88
N VAL A 101 0.35 -6.39 0.31
CA VAL A 101 0.71 -6.38 -1.12
C VAL A 101 0.86 -4.97 -1.67
N MET A 102 1.51 -4.10 -0.90
CA MET A 102 1.81 -2.75 -1.32
C MET A 102 3.08 -2.70 -2.15
N GLY A 103 3.03 -1.96 -3.25
CA GLY A 103 4.18 -1.71 -4.10
C GLY A 103 3.97 -0.53 -5.03
N THR A 104 5.10 0.02 -5.52
CA THR A 104 5.13 1.03 -6.56
C THR A 104 6.13 0.61 -7.63
N LEU A 105 5.83 0.93 -8.89
CA LEU A 105 6.76 0.67 -9.98
C LEU A 105 8.09 1.41 -9.72
N PRO A 106 9.24 0.80 -10.00
CA PRO A 106 10.55 1.42 -9.77
C PRO A 106 10.69 2.79 -10.43
N GLU A 107 10.13 2.95 -11.62
CA GLU A 107 10.16 4.17 -12.42
C GLU A 107 9.37 5.34 -11.77
N ALA A 108 8.36 5.02 -10.95
CA ALA A 108 7.55 6.01 -10.23
C ALA A 108 8.10 6.35 -8.82
N ARG A 109 9.25 5.82 -8.45
CA ARG A 109 9.87 6.15 -7.16
C ARG A 109 10.18 7.65 -7.08
N GLY A 110 9.90 8.24 -5.91
CA GLY A 110 10.07 9.69 -5.71
C GLY A 110 8.89 10.54 -6.17
N TRP A 111 7.90 9.98 -6.87
CA TRP A 111 6.69 10.72 -7.31
C TRP A 111 5.62 10.87 -6.22
N GLY A 112 5.83 10.26 -5.06
CA GLY A 112 4.90 10.32 -3.94
C GLY A 112 3.73 9.33 -4.00
N ALA A 113 3.74 8.39 -4.95
CA ALA A 113 2.67 7.40 -5.12
C ALA A 113 2.45 6.55 -3.87
N GLY A 114 3.52 6.05 -3.24
CA GLY A 114 3.43 5.28 -2.00
C GLY A 114 2.81 6.09 -0.86
N ALA A 115 3.24 7.34 -0.67
CA ALA A 115 2.67 8.22 0.35
C ALA A 115 1.20 8.55 0.08
N ALA A 116 0.82 8.76 -1.18
CA ALA A 116 -0.58 8.98 -1.57
C ALA A 116 -1.45 7.76 -1.26
N ILE A 117 -0.95 6.54 -1.53
CA ILE A 117 -1.64 5.29 -1.19
C ILE A 117 -1.85 5.18 0.32
N ILE A 118 -0.83 5.42 1.14
CA ILE A 118 -0.97 5.33 2.61
C ILE A 118 -1.97 6.35 3.14
N ARG A 119 -1.97 7.59 2.62
CA ARG A 119 -2.96 8.59 3.03
C ARG A 119 -4.38 8.16 2.68
N GLN A 120 -4.61 7.67 1.47
CA GLN A 120 -5.92 7.16 1.07
C GLN A 120 -6.32 5.93 1.89
N ALA A 121 -5.40 5.01 2.15
CA ALA A 121 -5.66 3.85 3.01
C ALA A 121 -6.08 4.27 4.42
N ALA A 122 -5.44 5.28 4.99
CA ALA A 122 -5.82 5.83 6.30
C ALA A 122 -7.23 6.42 6.28
N GLU A 123 -7.62 7.13 5.20
CA GLU A 123 -8.99 7.66 5.04
C GLU A 123 -10.02 6.52 4.94
N GLU A 124 -9.75 5.47 4.15
CA GLU A 124 -10.62 4.30 4.03
C GLU A 124 -10.83 3.60 5.38
N VAL A 125 -9.76 3.43 6.15
CA VAL A 125 -9.81 2.82 7.50
C VAL A 125 -10.64 3.66 8.46
N ARG A 126 -10.45 4.98 8.47
CA ARG A 126 -11.26 5.91 9.29
C ARG A 126 -12.73 5.91 8.88
N ALA A 127 -13.02 5.89 7.58
CA ALA A 127 -14.39 5.86 7.07
C ALA A 127 -15.15 4.61 7.52
N GLN A 128 -14.45 3.51 7.80
CA GLN A 128 -15.01 2.27 8.35
C GLN A 128 -15.13 2.29 9.89
N GLY A 129 -14.81 3.42 10.56
CA GLY A 129 -14.79 3.50 12.02
C GLY A 129 -13.64 2.74 12.68
N ARG A 130 -12.62 2.38 11.90
CA ARG A 130 -11.41 1.69 12.37
C ARG A 130 -10.35 2.72 12.77
N VAL A 131 -9.42 2.32 13.61
CA VAL A 131 -8.46 3.24 14.24
C VAL A 131 -7.00 2.83 14.10
N VAL A 132 -6.72 1.67 13.51
CA VAL A 132 -5.35 1.19 13.28
C VAL A 132 -5.21 0.61 11.89
N LEU A 133 -4.16 1.02 11.20
CA LEU A 133 -3.67 0.38 9.98
C LEU A 133 -2.34 -0.32 10.30
N TRP A 134 -2.26 -1.63 10.09
CA TRP A 134 -1.06 -2.40 10.41
C TRP A 134 -0.56 -3.22 9.21
N CYS A 135 0.72 -3.55 9.21
CA CYS A 135 1.35 -4.37 8.18
C CYS A 135 2.50 -5.20 8.76
N ASP A 136 2.88 -6.26 8.05
CA ASP A 136 4.17 -6.92 8.22
C ASP A 136 5.05 -6.53 7.05
N ASP A 137 6.22 -5.96 7.33
CA ASP A 137 7.07 -5.44 6.28
C ASP A 137 8.52 -5.89 6.40
N ARG A 138 9.21 -5.87 5.26
CA ARG A 138 10.63 -6.19 5.15
C ARG A 138 11.48 -4.97 5.51
N GLU A 139 12.69 -5.23 5.98
CA GLU A 139 13.66 -4.20 6.38
C GLU A 139 13.85 -3.09 5.34
N VAL A 140 13.85 -3.43 4.05
CA VAL A 140 14.02 -2.46 2.97
C VAL A 140 12.90 -1.40 2.91
N ALA A 141 11.74 -1.66 3.50
CA ALA A 141 10.59 -0.77 3.52
C ALA A 141 10.41 -0.01 4.83
N PHE A 142 11.12 -0.38 5.90
CA PHE A 142 10.94 0.21 7.24
C PHE A 142 11.01 1.73 7.23
N GLY A 143 12.04 2.30 6.63
CA GLY A 143 12.22 3.76 6.59
C GLY A 143 11.11 4.50 5.82
N PHE A 144 10.45 3.85 4.88
CA PHE A 144 9.27 4.43 4.23
C PHE A 144 8.09 4.49 5.20
N TYR A 145 7.77 3.38 5.87
CA TYR A 145 6.65 3.33 6.81
C TYR A 145 6.86 4.22 8.04
N GLU A 146 8.08 4.29 8.57
CA GLU A 146 8.40 5.23 9.66
C GLU A 146 8.14 6.68 9.26
N ARG A 147 8.53 7.09 8.05
CA ARG A 147 8.20 8.43 7.53
C ARG A 147 6.70 8.67 7.35
N MET A 148 5.92 7.60 7.16
CA MET A 148 4.45 7.66 7.09
C MET A 148 3.79 7.62 8.48
N GLY A 149 4.57 7.58 9.57
CA GLY A 149 4.08 7.59 10.94
C GLY A 149 3.81 6.22 11.54
N PHE A 150 4.16 5.13 10.85
CA PHE A 150 4.09 3.80 11.43
C PHE A 150 5.17 3.62 12.50
N VAL A 151 4.83 2.86 13.53
CA VAL A 151 5.75 2.46 14.60
C VAL A 151 5.89 0.94 14.63
N PHE A 152 7.07 0.46 15.04
CA PHE A 152 7.30 -0.96 15.24
C PHE A 152 6.56 -1.48 16.46
N LEU A 153 5.93 -2.65 16.33
CA LEU A 153 5.20 -3.31 17.40
C LEU A 153 5.97 -4.48 18.03
N ASN A 154 6.98 -5.02 17.33
CA ASN A 154 7.76 -6.19 17.77
C ASN A 154 9.20 -6.11 17.27
N ASP A 155 10.01 -7.06 17.71
CA ASP A 155 11.33 -7.33 17.17
C ASP A 155 11.24 -8.05 15.81
N THR A 156 12.38 -8.14 15.13
CA THR A 156 12.48 -8.85 13.84
C THR A 156 12.16 -10.33 14.01
N TYR A 157 11.37 -10.86 13.09
CA TYR A 157 11.08 -12.29 12.95
C TYR A 157 11.20 -12.71 11.50
N ASP A 158 11.48 -13.98 11.26
CA ASP A 158 11.62 -14.51 9.91
C ASP A 158 10.30 -15.09 9.39
N ILE A 159 9.94 -14.71 8.17
CA ILE A 159 8.90 -15.40 7.40
C ILE A 159 9.60 -16.39 6.49
N PRO A 160 9.28 -17.71 6.57
CA PRO A 160 9.92 -18.74 5.76
C PRO A 160 9.88 -18.39 4.27
N ASN A 161 11.04 -18.51 3.61
CA ASN A 161 11.26 -18.21 2.18
C ASN A 161 11.11 -16.75 1.77
N ILE A 162 10.85 -15.81 2.71
CA ILE A 162 10.70 -14.38 2.42
C ILE A 162 11.77 -13.57 3.15
N GLY A 163 12.14 -13.97 4.38
CA GLY A 163 13.19 -13.34 5.17
C GLY A 163 12.68 -12.48 6.33
N PRO A 164 13.54 -11.61 6.88
CA PRO A 164 13.24 -10.85 8.09
C PRO A 164 12.13 -9.80 7.87
N HIS A 165 11.20 -9.77 8.82
CA HIS A 165 10.05 -8.86 8.88
C HIS A 165 9.88 -8.26 10.26
N ARG A 166 9.16 -7.17 10.34
CA ARG A 166 8.60 -6.61 11.57
C ARG A 166 7.16 -6.20 11.36
N THR A 167 6.36 -6.31 12.40
CA THR A 167 5.00 -5.77 12.41
C THR A 167 5.07 -4.29 12.75
N MET A 168 4.38 -3.48 11.96
CA MET A 168 4.29 -2.04 12.12
C MET A 168 2.82 -1.60 12.13
N ALA A 169 2.52 -0.52 12.84
CA ALA A 169 1.17 0.04 12.87
C ALA A 169 1.16 1.56 12.84
N LEU A 170 0.13 2.10 12.23
CA LEU A 170 -0.22 3.51 12.21
C LEU A 170 -1.48 3.71 13.06
N ASP A 171 -1.35 4.51 14.11
CA ASP A 171 -2.49 4.92 14.94
C ASP A 171 -3.28 6.02 14.24
N LEU A 172 -4.55 5.76 13.99
CA LEU A 172 -5.49 6.65 13.33
C LEU A 172 -6.56 7.21 14.28
N SER A 173 -6.44 6.94 15.58
CA SER A 173 -7.41 7.39 16.60
C SER A 173 -7.44 8.91 16.77
N SER A 174 -6.31 9.58 16.53
CA SER A 174 -6.23 11.03 16.50
C SER A 174 -6.55 11.58 15.11
N PRO A 175 -7.18 12.77 15.00
CA PRO A 175 -7.36 13.41 13.71
C PRO A 175 -6.00 13.66 13.05
N PRO A 176 -5.93 13.66 11.71
CA PRO A 176 -4.69 13.92 11.01
C PRO A 176 -4.15 15.29 11.46
N HIS A 177 -2.97 15.28 12.06
CA HIS A 177 -2.24 16.53 12.24
C HIS A 177 -1.91 17.04 10.84
N LEU A 178 -2.61 18.09 10.42
CA LEU A 178 -2.28 18.86 9.23
C LEU A 178 -0.90 19.49 9.48
N ASN A 179 0.15 18.75 9.25
CA ASN A 179 1.45 19.35 9.00
C ASN A 179 1.38 19.96 7.59
N LEU A 180 1.02 21.25 7.58
CA LEU A 180 1.05 22.14 6.44
C LEU A 180 2.45 22.22 5.83
#